data_80f7cd58f4f783ee364388408eed9584
#
_entry.id   80f7cd58f4f783ee364388408eed9584
#
_cell.length_a   1.000
_cell.length_b   1.000
_cell.length_c   1.000
_cell.angle_alpha   90.00
_cell.angle_beta   90.00
_cell.angle_gamma   90.00
#
_symmetry.space_group_name_H-M   'P 1'
#
loop_
_entity.id
_entity.type
_entity.pdbx_description
1 polymer ?
#
loop_
_entity_poly.entity_id
_entity_poly.type
_entity_poly.pdbx_seq_one_letter_code
_entity_poly.pdbx_strand_id
1 'polypeptide(L)'
;MIRSWVDLVEQTKAKYGICDEDVYNFDEAGFMMGKIITQLVITGSERRGRPKAVQPGNREWATVIQGINAAGWAIPPFIIFAGQNHLSTWYEEDIPRDWAIAVSDNGWTTNELRVEWLKHFIKYTEGKVVRAR
;
A
#
# COMPACT_ATOMS: atom_id res chain seq x y z
N MET A 1 11.73 -23.73 -12.68
CA MET A 1 11.70 -22.30 -12.90
C MET A 1 11.56 -21.50 -11.62
N ILE A 2 10.50 -21.67 -10.88
CA ILE A 2 10.37 -20.96 -9.58
C ILE A 2 11.49 -21.34 -8.64
N ARG A 3 11.84 -22.62 -8.61
CA ARG A 3 12.91 -23.11 -7.76
C ARG A 3 14.28 -22.51 -8.12
N SER A 4 14.54 -22.32 -9.42
CA SER A 4 15.78 -21.67 -9.88
C SER A 4 15.86 -20.20 -9.43
N TRP A 5 14.73 -19.51 -9.46
CA TRP A 5 14.65 -18.14 -8.99
C TRP A 5 14.91 -18.05 -7.48
N VAL A 6 14.27 -18.90 -6.70
CA VAL A 6 14.47 -18.94 -5.25
C VAL A 6 15.91 -19.26 -4.92
N ASP A 7 16.50 -20.22 -5.61
CA ASP A 7 17.91 -20.58 -5.40
C ASP A 7 18.83 -19.41 -5.72
N LEU A 8 18.57 -18.67 -6.79
CA LEU A 8 19.34 -17.50 -7.16
C LEU A 8 19.25 -16.41 -6.08
N VAL A 9 18.05 -16.16 -5.56
CA VAL A 9 17.83 -15.18 -4.49
C VAL A 9 18.62 -15.60 -3.25
N GLU A 10 18.52 -16.86 -2.85
CA GLU A 10 19.22 -17.37 -1.65
C GLU A 10 20.74 -17.30 -1.81
N GLN A 11 21.25 -17.63 -2.98
CA GLN A 11 22.67 -17.54 -3.27
C GLN A 11 23.15 -16.08 -3.24
N THR A 12 22.38 -15.17 -3.77
CA THR A 12 22.70 -13.75 -3.77
C THR A 12 22.71 -13.20 -2.35
N LYS A 13 21.71 -13.55 -1.56
CA LYS A 13 21.66 -13.15 -0.15
C LYS A 13 22.89 -13.64 0.61
N ALA A 14 23.25 -14.90 0.42
CA ALA A 14 24.42 -15.48 1.08
C ALA A 14 25.72 -14.80 0.63
N LYS A 15 25.83 -14.53 -0.66
CA LYS A 15 27.04 -13.93 -1.24
C LYS A 15 27.32 -12.53 -0.67
N TYR A 16 26.28 -11.73 -0.50
CA TYR A 16 26.41 -10.34 -0.05
C TYR A 16 26.06 -10.14 1.42
N GLY A 17 25.73 -11.20 2.13
CA GLY A 17 25.38 -11.11 3.54
C GLY A 17 24.08 -10.34 3.79
N ILE A 18 23.12 -10.45 2.88
CA ILE A 18 21.84 -9.75 2.98
C ILE A 18 20.95 -10.50 3.98
N CYS A 19 20.54 -9.79 5.03
CA CYS A 19 19.63 -10.34 6.04
C CYS A 19 18.19 -10.21 5.60
N ASP A 20 17.30 -11.02 6.18
CA ASP A 20 15.87 -10.96 5.87
C ASP A 20 15.28 -9.58 6.18
N GLU A 21 15.80 -8.90 7.18
CA GLU A 21 15.38 -7.55 7.55
C GLU A 21 15.68 -6.53 6.46
N ASP A 22 16.58 -6.83 5.54
CA ASP A 22 16.98 -5.94 4.45
C ASP A 22 16.32 -6.30 3.11
N VAL A 23 15.48 -7.32 3.09
CA VAL A 23 14.77 -7.73 1.89
C VAL A 23 13.34 -7.27 1.99
N TYR A 24 12.93 -6.41 1.06
CA TYR A 24 11.60 -5.79 1.07
C TYR A 24 10.83 -6.14 -0.17
N ASN A 25 9.54 -6.34 0.01
CA ASN A 25 8.59 -6.39 -1.07
C ASN A 25 7.61 -5.25 -0.89
N PHE A 26 7.29 -4.55 -1.96
CA PHE A 26 6.25 -3.53 -1.92
C PHE A 26 5.30 -3.69 -3.09
N ASP A 27 4.08 -3.24 -2.89
CA ASP A 27 3.05 -3.34 -3.91
C ASP A 27 2.07 -2.20 -3.76
N GLU A 28 1.42 -1.89 -4.85
CA GLU A 28 0.37 -0.87 -4.89
C GLU A 28 -0.98 -1.57 -4.97
N ALA A 29 -1.86 -1.23 -4.05
CA ALA A 29 -3.23 -1.72 -4.06
C ALA A 29 -4.18 -0.54 -4.22
N GLY A 30 -5.12 -0.65 -5.14
CA GLY A 30 -6.08 0.39 -5.39
C GLY A 30 -7.45 0.08 -4.82
N PHE A 31 -8.13 1.11 -4.35
CA PHE A 31 -9.45 0.99 -3.75
C PHE A 31 -10.37 2.07 -4.29
N MET A 32 -11.62 1.68 -4.56
CA MET A 32 -12.67 2.63 -4.89
C MET A 32 -13.36 3.04 -3.61
N MET A 33 -13.22 4.31 -3.26
CA MET A 33 -13.81 4.83 -2.03
C MET A 33 -15.33 4.90 -2.12
N GLY A 34 -15.99 4.69 -1.01
CA GLY A 34 -17.44 4.79 -0.91
C GLY A 34 -18.22 3.64 -1.52
N LYS A 35 -17.53 2.65 -2.06
CA LYS A 35 -18.19 1.49 -2.63
C LYS A 35 -17.92 0.26 -1.79
N ILE A 36 -18.84 -0.07 -0.95
CA ILE A 36 -18.80 -1.35 -0.25
C ILE A 36 -19.39 -2.40 -1.18
N ILE A 37 -18.62 -3.41 -1.47
CA ILE A 37 -19.07 -4.50 -2.32
C ILE A 37 -19.90 -5.44 -1.46
N THR A 38 -21.08 -4.99 -1.14
CA THR A 38 -22.02 -5.79 -0.35
C THR A 38 -22.65 -6.92 -1.15
N GLN A 39 -22.57 -6.83 -2.45
CA GLN A 39 -23.12 -7.85 -3.31
C GLN A 39 -22.46 -9.21 -3.13
N LEU A 40 -21.31 -9.23 -2.52
CA LEU A 40 -20.68 -10.50 -2.20
C LEU A 40 -21.38 -11.21 -1.07
N VAL A 41 -22.25 -10.52 -0.36
CA VAL A 41 -23.15 -11.19 0.54
C VAL A 41 -24.17 -11.86 -0.35
N ILE A 42 -24.03 -13.14 -0.49
CA ILE A 42 -25.00 -13.96 -1.18
C ILE A 42 -26.25 -13.97 -0.34
N THR A 43 -27.05 -12.99 -0.53
CA THR A 43 -28.40 -13.06 -0.09
C THR A 43 -29.10 -13.97 -1.05
N GLY A 44 -29.81 -14.90 -0.54
CA GLY A 44 -30.49 -15.86 -1.37
C GLY A 44 -31.32 -15.26 -2.48
N SER A 45 -31.96 -16.13 -3.23
CA SER A 45 -32.76 -15.84 -4.40
C SER A 45 -33.85 -14.77 -4.20
N GLU A 46 -34.07 -14.37 -3.00
CA GLU A 46 -35.07 -13.37 -2.68
C GLU A 46 -34.71 -11.96 -3.08
N ARG A 47 -33.46 -11.73 -3.32
CA ARG A 47 -33.02 -10.39 -3.66
C ARG A 47 -33.29 -10.12 -5.11
N ARG A 48 -34.35 -9.41 -5.34
CA ARG A 48 -34.71 -8.99 -6.67
C ARG A 48 -34.16 -7.61 -6.92
N GLY A 49 -33.55 -7.45 -8.07
CA GLY A 49 -33.05 -6.17 -8.51
C GLY A 49 -31.54 -6.03 -8.33
N ARG A 50 -31.01 -5.07 -9.07
CA ARG A 50 -29.60 -4.75 -8.97
C ARG A 50 -29.30 -4.10 -7.62
N PRO A 51 -28.23 -4.51 -6.95
CA PRO A 51 -27.78 -3.72 -5.81
C PRO A 51 -27.56 -2.31 -6.29
N LYS A 52 -28.24 -1.38 -5.67
CA LYS A 52 -28.02 0.03 -5.99
C LYS A 52 -26.61 0.37 -5.63
N ALA A 53 -25.89 0.95 -6.58
CA ALA A 53 -24.58 1.50 -6.29
C ALA A 53 -24.75 2.53 -5.18
N VAL A 54 -24.10 2.26 -4.07
CA VAL A 54 -24.13 3.15 -2.95
C VAL A 54 -23.16 4.30 -3.26
N GLN A 55 -23.65 5.53 -3.19
CA GLN A 55 -22.79 6.71 -3.28
C GLN A 55 -22.19 6.97 -4.65
N PRO A 56 -22.99 7.29 -5.66
CA PRO A 56 -22.42 7.65 -6.97
C PRO A 56 -21.54 8.89 -6.93
N GLY A 57 -21.62 9.72 -5.89
CA GLY A 57 -20.77 10.89 -5.75
C GLY A 57 -19.38 10.64 -5.19
N ASN A 58 -19.14 9.46 -4.63
CA ASN A 58 -17.89 9.16 -3.93
C ASN A 58 -17.06 8.10 -4.66
N ARG A 59 -16.93 8.24 -5.95
CA ARG A 59 -16.12 7.34 -6.76
C ARG A 59 -14.68 7.78 -6.81
N GLU A 60 -14.15 8.15 -5.69
CA GLU A 60 -12.77 8.55 -5.60
C GLU A 60 -11.88 7.34 -5.39
N TRP A 61 -10.84 7.30 -6.17
CA TRP A 61 -9.85 6.23 -6.09
C TRP A 61 -8.84 6.55 -5.00
N ALA A 62 -8.43 5.54 -4.28
CA ALA A 62 -7.32 5.64 -3.36
C ALA A 62 -6.31 4.54 -3.64
N THR A 63 -5.05 4.87 -3.58
CA THR A 63 -3.96 3.91 -3.76
C THR A 63 -3.18 3.81 -2.45
N VAL A 64 -2.88 2.59 -2.06
CA VAL A 64 -2.04 2.31 -0.89
C VAL A 64 -0.77 1.63 -1.37
N ILE A 65 0.37 2.20 -1.04
CA ILE A 65 1.66 1.55 -1.27
C ILE A 65 2.13 0.99 0.06
N GLN A 66 2.27 -0.32 0.12
CA GLN A 66 2.63 -1.03 1.32
C GLN A 66 3.91 -1.82 1.10
N GLY A 67 4.86 -1.69 2.01
CA GLY A 67 6.10 -2.45 1.99
C GLY A 67 6.23 -3.33 3.21
N ILE A 68 6.76 -4.51 3.03
CA ILE A 68 7.01 -5.45 4.12
C ILE A 68 8.38 -6.12 3.90
N ASN A 69 9.12 -6.34 4.97
CA ASN A 69 10.38 -7.07 4.85
C ASN A 69 10.19 -8.57 5.08
N ALA A 70 11.22 -9.34 4.76
CA ALA A 70 11.17 -10.79 4.89
C ALA A 70 11.11 -11.25 6.34
N ALA A 71 11.45 -10.40 7.29
CA ALA A 71 11.34 -10.69 8.71
C ALA A 71 9.94 -10.40 9.28
N GLY A 72 9.02 -9.86 8.46
CA GLY A 72 7.64 -9.64 8.88
C GLY A 72 7.35 -8.22 9.39
N TRP A 73 8.29 -7.30 9.27
CA TRP A 73 8.05 -5.91 9.65
C TRP A 73 7.49 -5.14 8.47
N ALA A 74 6.47 -4.32 8.72
CA ALA A 74 5.81 -3.53 7.69
C ALA A 74 6.19 -2.06 7.83
N ILE A 75 6.46 -1.42 6.69
CA ILE A 75 6.65 0.02 6.62
C ILE A 75 5.28 0.68 6.80
N PRO A 76 5.21 1.82 7.52
CA PRO A 76 3.94 2.54 7.61
C PRO A 76 3.35 2.83 6.24
N PRO A 77 2.04 2.65 6.04
CA PRO A 77 1.43 2.80 4.72
C PRO A 77 1.59 4.19 4.13
N PHE A 78 1.70 4.23 2.82
CA PHE A 78 1.67 5.47 2.04
C PHE A 78 0.37 5.47 1.23
N ILE A 79 -0.51 6.41 1.52
CA ILE A 79 -1.86 6.43 0.95
C ILE A 79 -2.00 7.65 0.05
N ILE A 80 -2.48 7.43 -1.17
CA ILE A 80 -2.73 8.48 -2.14
C ILE A 80 -4.23 8.60 -2.36
N PHE A 81 -4.79 9.75 -2.01
CA PHE A 81 -6.19 10.04 -2.24
C PHE A 81 -6.36 10.86 -3.50
N ALA A 82 -7.54 10.70 -4.15
CA ALA A 82 -7.93 11.57 -5.23
C ALA A 82 -8.33 12.93 -4.66
N GLY A 83 -7.86 14.00 -5.30
CA GLY A 83 -8.20 15.34 -4.87
C GLY A 83 -7.03 16.29 -5.04
N GLN A 84 -7.29 17.56 -4.84
CA GLN A 84 -6.27 18.59 -5.01
C GLN A 84 -5.66 19.04 -3.69
N ASN A 85 -6.36 18.83 -2.59
CA ASN A 85 -5.93 19.30 -1.28
C ASN A 85 -6.11 18.25 -0.21
N HIS A 86 -5.18 18.21 0.73
CA HIS A 86 -5.37 17.45 1.95
C HIS A 86 -6.49 18.06 2.76
N LEU A 87 -7.43 17.24 3.18
CA LEU A 87 -8.42 17.66 4.14
C LEU A 87 -7.80 17.52 5.53
N SER A 88 -7.78 18.60 6.28
CA SER A 88 -7.24 18.58 7.65
C SER A 88 -7.97 17.58 8.53
N THR A 89 -9.24 17.31 8.24
CA THR A 89 -10.04 16.32 8.95
C THR A 89 -9.47 14.91 8.86
N TRP A 90 -8.70 14.61 7.82
CA TRP A 90 -8.06 13.29 7.71
C TRP A 90 -7.06 13.05 8.85
N TYR A 91 -6.47 14.12 9.37
CA TYR A 91 -5.51 14.04 10.46
C TYR A 91 -6.15 14.08 11.83
N GLU A 92 -7.41 14.49 11.89
CA GLU A 92 -8.18 14.54 13.13
C GLU A 92 -8.80 13.18 13.46
N GLU A 93 -8.93 12.32 12.48
CA GLU A 93 -9.36 10.96 12.70
C GLU A 93 -8.18 10.12 13.24
N ASP A 94 -8.47 8.93 13.72
CA ASP A 94 -7.49 8.05 14.37
C ASP A 94 -6.51 7.43 13.37
N ILE A 95 -5.96 8.24 12.49
CA ILE A 95 -4.92 7.80 11.57
C ILE A 95 -3.56 7.90 12.28
N PRO A 96 -2.79 6.82 12.36
CA PRO A 96 -1.47 6.89 12.96
C PRO A 96 -0.60 7.94 12.27
N ARG A 97 0.16 8.67 13.05
CA ARG A 97 0.96 9.79 12.54
C ARG A 97 2.11 9.39 11.64
N ASP A 98 2.53 8.15 11.72
CA ASP A 98 3.60 7.63 10.88
C ASP A 98 3.11 7.22 9.49
N TRP A 99 1.81 7.18 9.26
CA TRP A 99 1.26 6.97 7.93
C TRP A 99 1.49 8.22 7.07
N ALA A 100 1.89 8.02 5.83
CA ALA A 100 2.02 9.10 4.88
C ALA A 100 0.75 9.23 4.05
N ILE A 101 0.25 10.45 3.91
CA ILE A 101 -0.94 10.73 3.13
C ILE A 101 -0.57 11.73 2.05
N ALA A 102 -0.88 11.39 0.82
CA ALA A 102 -0.64 12.23 -0.34
C ALA A 102 -1.92 12.36 -1.16
N VAL A 103 -1.91 13.26 -2.12
CA VAL A 103 -3.03 13.45 -3.04
C VAL A 103 -2.52 13.52 -4.47
N SER A 104 -3.33 13.02 -5.37
CA SER A 104 -3.15 13.23 -6.80
C SER A 104 -4.51 13.49 -7.42
N ASP A 105 -4.54 14.00 -8.65
CA ASP A 105 -5.81 14.39 -9.28
C ASP A 105 -6.83 13.25 -9.32
N ASN A 106 -6.35 12.04 -9.55
CA ASN A 106 -7.22 10.86 -9.70
C ASN A 106 -6.97 9.77 -8.65
N GLY A 107 -6.11 10.02 -7.68
CA GLY A 107 -5.76 9.02 -6.66
C GLY A 107 -4.74 7.98 -7.14
N TRP A 108 -4.21 8.14 -8.33
CA TRP A 108 -3.22 7.23 -8.88
C TRP A 108 -1.81 7.70 -8.55
N THR A 109 -0.88 6.77 -8.55
CA THR A 109 0.52 7.08 -8.31
C THR A 109 1.09 7.87 -9.50
N THR A 110 1.77 8.96 -9.19
CA THR A 110 2.52 9.75 -10.18
C THR A 110 4.01 9.51 -10.00
N ASN A 111 4.81 9.97 -10.94
CA ASN A 111 6.27 9.86 -10.81
C ASN A 111 6.78 10.64 -9.61
N GLU A 112 6.20 11.81 -9.34
CA GLU A 112 6.54 12.62 -8.18
C GLU A 112 6.22 11.89 -6.88
N LEU A 113 5.07 11.23 -6.83
CA LEU A 113 4.67 10.48 -5.63
C LEU A 113 5.52 9.23 -5.43
N ARG A 114 6.01 8.63 -6.50
CA ARG A 114 6.96 7.52 -6.37
C ARG A 114 8.24 7.96 -5.69
N VAL A 115 8.71 9.16 -6.01
CA VAL A 115 9.89 9.73 -5.34
C VAL A 115 9.58 9.99 -3.86
N GLU A 116 8.40 10.52 -3.57
CA GLU A 116 7.99 10.76 -2.18
C GLU A 116 7.86 9.44 -1.40
N TRP A 117 7.33 8.41 -2.05
CA TRP A 117 7.27 7.08 -1.43
C TRP A 117 8.67 6.54 -1.15
N LEU A 118 9.61 6.73 -2.06
CA LEU A 118 10.98 6.28 -1.86
C LEU A 118 11.61 6.98 -0.67
N LYS A 119 11.36 8.29 -0.50
CA LYS A 119 11.82 9.02 0.68
C LYS A 119 11.21 8.48 1.96
N HIS A 120 9.93 8.14 1.93
CA HIS A 120 9.23 7.50 3.04
C HIS A 120 9.85 6.15 3.37
N PHE A 121 10.13 5.34 2.35
CA PHE A 121 10.81 4.07 2.50
C PHE A 121 12.18 4.25 3.17
N ILE A 122 12.99 5.16 2.66
CA ILE A 122 14.33 5.43 3.22
C ILE A 122 14.22 5.88 4.67
N LYS A 123 13.29 6.78 4.97
CA LYS A 123 13.09 7.30 6.32
C LYS A 123 12.87 6.18 7.34
N TYR A 124 12.06 5.19 6.98
CA TYR A 124 11.70 4.12 7.91
C TYR A 124 12.64 2.90 7.85
N THR A 125 13.52 2.83 6.88
CA THR A 125 14.45 1.71 6.75
C THR A 125 15.89 2.06 7.06
N GLU A 126 16.28 3.32 6.95
CA GLU A 126 17.67 3.76 7.10
C GLU A 126 18.27 3.36 8.43
N GLY A 127 17.53 3.49 9.53
CA GLY A 127 18.00 3.11 10.86
C GLY A 127 17.88 1.63 11.17
N LYS A 128 17.37 0.84 10.25
CA LYS A 128 17.08 -0.59 10.47
C LYS A 128 17.94 -1.53 9.65
N VAL A 129 18.85 -1.01 8.88
CA VAL A 129 19.73 -1.82 8.06
C VAL A 129 20.63 -2.63 8.98
N VAL A 130 20.41 -3.93 9.00
CA VAL A 130 21.29 -4.86 9.73
C VAL A 130 22.43 -5.19 8.81
N ARG A 131 23.59 -4.64 9.08
CA ARG A 131 24.77 -4.98 8.33
C ARG A 131 25.30 -6.30 8.84
N ALA A 132 25.43 -7.27 7.94
CA ALA A 132 26.13 -8.49 8.24
C ALA A 132 27.58 -8.13 8.57
N ARG A 133 27.98 -8.44 9.74
CA ARG A 133 29.35 -8.19 10.21
C ARG A 133 30.15 -9.46 10.21
#